data_7d623489162098c8711a2d6aff158cd2
#
_entry.id   7d623489162098c8711a2d6aff158cd2
#
_cell.length_a   1.000
_cell.length_b   1.000
_cell.length_c   1.000
_cell.angle_alpha   90.00
_cell.angle_beta   90.00
_cell.angle_gamma   90.00
#
_symmetry.space_group_name_H-M   'P 1'
#
loop_
_entity.id
_entity.type
_entity.pdbx_description
1 polymer ?
#
loop_
_entity_poly.entity_id
_entity_poly.type
_entity_poly.pdbx_seq_one_letter_code
_entity_poly.pdbx_strand_id
1 'polypeptide(L)'
;PYWKVFEPEFHLSGYDPLTYLGVTDWDFVYNVVRHPLLAFIIWPLWLLNAGLSALFGVNCVQYVVAVPVMLASFYAYLFIYRINRDVIRLQQYDATLLSAFYFSFAYIMLSVLVPDHFTISMFLLMFTLYLSGLLIRFNREFTWYESALLFLITAGVTLSNGIKVFFSGLFVNGKSFFRPTY
;
A
#
# COMPACT_ATOMS: atom_id res chain seq x y z
N PRO A 1 -13.55 15.50 -18.91
CA PRO A 1 -13.26 14.27 -18.18
C PRO A 1 -11.78 14.23 -17.76
N TYR A 2 -11.49 13.83 -16.54
CA TYR A 2 -10.14 13.85 -15.96
C TYR A 2 -9.10 13.13 -16.81
N TRP A 3 -9.40 11.98 -17.40
CA TRP A 3 -8.44 11.22 -18.22
C TRP A 3 -7.97 11.97 -19.47
N LYS A 4 -8.80 12.84 -20.05
CA LYS A 4 -8.40 13.67 -21.22
C LYS A 4 -7.36 14.72 -20.84
N VAL A 5 -7.25 15.06 -19.55
CA VAL A 5 -6.26 15.99 -19.03
C VAL A 5 -5.02 15.23 -18.53
N PHE A 6 -5.22 14.13 -17.80
CA PHE A 6 -4.11 13.42 -17.15
C PHE A 6 -3.25 12.60 -18.11
N GLU A 7 -3.84 11.92 -19.10
CA GLU A 7 -3.05 11.13 -20.07
C GLU A 7 -2.23 12.00 -21.02
N PRO A 8 -2.81 13.03 -21.71
CA PRO A 8 -2.05 13.81 -22.67
C PRO A 8 -1.16 14.88 -22.05
N GLU A 9 -1.59 15.50 -20.93
CA GLU A 9 -0.95 16.70 -20.38
C GLU A 9 0.13 16.37 -19.36
N PHE A 10 -0.06 15.33 -18.54
CA PHE A 10 0.87 15.02 -17.46
C PHE A 10 1.84 13.88 -17.78
N HIS A 11 1.61 13.11 -18.85
CA HIS A 11 2.48 11.96 -19.26
C HIS A 11 2.93 11.08 -18.08
N LEU A 12 2.11 10.96 -17.04
CA LEU A 12 2.40 10.19 -15.83
C LEU A 12 2.24 8.69 -16.13
N SER A 13 3.13 8.18 -16.99
CA SER A 13 3.21 6.75 -17.23
C SER A 13 3.61 6.02 -15.94
N GLY A 14 2.80 5.08 -15.51
CA GLY A 14 3.04 4.27 -14.32
C GLY A 14 2.18 4.64 -13.12
N TYR A 15 1.52 5.77 -13.12
CA TYR A 15 0.49 6.13 -12.15
C TYR A 15 -0.89 5.93 -12.77
N ASP A 16 -1.81 5.35 -12.01
CA ASP A 16 -3.14 5.03 -12.50
C ASP A 16 -4.14 6.14 -12.11
N PRO A 17 -4.38 7.15 -12.99
CA PRO A 17 -5.31 8.24 -12.71
C PRO A 17 -6.75 7.76 -12.59
N LEU A 18 -7.00 6.47 -12.87
CA LEU A 18 -8.31 5.84 -12.79
C LEU A 18 -8.87 5.81 -11.36
N THR A 19 -8.04 5.98 -10.33
CA THR A 19 -8.51 6.08 -8.95
C THR A 19 -9.53 7.21 -8.77
N TYR A 20 -9.29 8.39 -9.35
CA TYR A 20 -10.26 9.49 -9.30
C TYR A 20 -11.54 9.18 -10.03
N LEU A 21 -11.45 8.48 -11.17
CA LEU A 21 -12.64 8.02 -11.90
C LEU A 21 -13.43 7.00 -11.10
N GLY A 22 -12.74 5.99 -10.55
CA GLY A 22 -13.40 4.95 -9.75
C GLY A 22 -14.10 5.49 -8.52
N VAL A 23 -13.54 6.53 -7.88
CA VAL A 23 -14.14 7.18 -6.71
C VAL A 23 -15.21 8.23 -7.08
N THR A 24 -15.16 8.80 -8.28
CA THR A 24 -16.18 9.76 -8.77
C THR A 24 -17.36 9.02 -9.39
N ASP A 25 -17.05 8.14 -10.32
CA ASP A 25 -18.01 7.39 -11.12
C ASP A 25 -17.63 5.91 -11.07
N TRP A 26 -18.40 5.09 -10.37
CA TRP A 26 -18.11 3.67 -10.19
C TRP A 26 -18.01 2.88 -11.51
N ASP A 27 -18.35 3.50 -12.61
CA ASP A 27 -18.35 2.90 -13.95
C ASP A 27 -16.95 2.84 -14.61
N PHE A 28 -15.88 2.85 -13.82
CA PHE A 28 -14.53 2.70 -14.35
C PHE A 28 -14.09 1.23 -14.47
N VAL A 29 -13.23 0.97 -15.42
CA VAL A 29 -12.64 -0.36 -15.64
C VAL A 29 -11.17 -0.34 -15.22
N TYR A 30 -10.80 -1.12 -14.22
CA TYR A 30 -9.41 -1.38 -13.85
C TYR A 30 -9.04 -2.85 -14.14
N ASN A 31 -7.74 -3.13 -14.23
CA ASN A 31 -7.27 -4.47 -14.51
C ASN A 31 -7.40 -5.39 -13.28
N VAL A 32 -8.50 -6.16 -13.22
CA VAL A 32 -8.81 -7.08 -12.10
C VAL A 32 -7.73 -8.14 -11.92
N VAL A 33 -7.04 -8.56 -12.98
CA VAL A 33 -5.95 -9.55 -12.89
C VAL A 33 -4.75 -8.97 -12.13
N ARG A 34 -4.46 -7.69 -12.32
CA ARG A 34 -3.35 -7.01 -11.63
C ARG A 34 -3.71 -6.57 -10.21
N HIS A 35 -4.99 -6.25 -9.96
CA HIS A 35 -5.50 -5.63 -8.73
C HIS A 35 -6.80 -6.30 -8.26
N PRO A 36 -6.77 -7.60 -7.89
CA PRO A 36 -8.00 -8.39 -7.71
C PRO A 36 -8.93 -7.90 -6.58
N LEU A 37 -8.38 -7.26 -5.55
CA LEU A 37 -9.17 -6.75 -4.43
C LEU A 37 -9.22 -5.21 -4.36
N LEU A 38 -8.69 -4.50 -5.34
CA LEU A 38 -8.66 -3.04 -5.31
C LEU A 38 -10.07 -2.42 -5.24
N ALA A 39 -11.05 -3.06 -5.88
CA ALA A 39 -12.45 -2.65 -5.82
C ALA A 39 -12.99 -2.55 -4.38
N PHE A 40 -12.60 -3.46 -3.49
CA PHE A 40 -13.04 -3.43 -2.09
C PHE A 40 -12.51 -2.22 -1.32
N ILE A 41 -11.38 -1.65 -1.77
CA ILE A 41 -10.82 -0.42 -1.21
C ILE A 41 -11.48 0.81 -1.82
N ILE A 42 -11.71 0.80 -3.12
CA ILE A 42 -12.26 1.95 -3.86
C ILE A 42 -13.76 2.12 -3.60
N TRP A 43 -14.52 1.03 -3.47
CA TRP A 43 -15.97 1.08 -3.28
C TRP A 43 -16.43 1.91 -2.06
N PRO A 44 -15.89 1.74 -0.84
CA PRO A 44 -16.26 2.60 0.28
C PRO A 44 -15.87 4.07 0.07
N LEU A 45 -14.77 4.34 -0.65
CA LEU A 45 -14.38 5.71 -0.99
C LEU A 45 -15.38 6.33 -1.98
N TRP A 46 -15.85 5.56 -2.97
CA TRP A 46 -16.92 5.99 -3.87
C TRP A 46 -18.20 6.32 -3.12
N LEU A 47 -18.66 5.46 -2.22
CA LEU A 47 -19.84 5.72 -1.38
C LEU A 47 -19.70 7.01 -0.57
N LEU A 48 -18.54 7.19 0.06
CA LEU A 48 -18.23 8.39 0.83
C LEU A 48 -18.24 9.64 -0.05
N ASN A 49 -17.61 9.57 -1.23
CA ASN A 49 -17.60 10.68 -2.17
C ASN A 49 -19.00 11.02 -2.68
N ALA A 50 -19.81 10.01 -3.01
CA ALA A 50 -21.19 10.22 -3.45
C ALA A 50 -22.03 10.93 -2.37
N GLY A 51 -21.90 10.51 -1.11
CA GLY A 51 -22.60 11.14 0.02
C GLY A 51 -22.14 12.59 0.27
N LEU A 52 -20.83 12.82 0.29
CA LEU A 52 -20.27 14.18 0.49
C LEU A 52 -20.62 15.10 -0.69
N SER A 53 -20.54 14.58 -1.92
CA SER A 53 -20.88 15.38 -3.12
C SER A 53 -22.36 15.77 -3.15
N ALA A 54 -23.24 14.87 -2.69
CA ALA A 54 -24.65 15.18 -2.55
C ALA A 54 -24.92 16.25 -1.47
N LEU A 55 -24.15 16.21 -0.37
CA LEU A 55 -24.29 17.16 0.74
C LEU A 55 -23.77 18.56 0.38
N PHE A 56 -22.62 18.63 -0.28
CA PHE A 56 -21.92 19.91 -0.54
C PHE A 56 -22.19 20.47 -1.94
N GLY A 57 -22.81 19.71 -2.84
CA GLY A 57 -23.06 20.15 -4.23
C GLY A 57 -21.80 20.22 -5.10
N VAL A 58 -20.66 19.68 -4.63
CA VAL A 58 -19.38 19.64 -5.35
C VAL A 58 -18.73 18.27 -5.24
N ASN A 59 -17.95 17.88 -6.24
CA ASN A 59 -17.23 16.61 -6.19
C ASN A 59 -16.08 16.66 -5.16
N CYS A 60 -16.19 15.85 -4.11
CA CYS A 60 -15.23 15.79 -2.99
C CYS A 60 -14.12 14.77 -3.19
N VAL A 61 -13.98 14.16 -4.36
CA VAL A 61 -13.07 13.05 -4.64
C VAL A 61 -11.62 13.29 -4.20
N GLN A 62 -11.11 14.50 -4.38
CA GLN A 62 -9.73 14.84 -4.00
C GLN A 62 -9.50 14.67 -2.50
N TYR A 63 -10.43 15.13 -1.67
CA TYR A 63 -10.33 14.99 -0.21
C TYR A 63 -10.53 13.55 0.24
N VAL A 64 -11.49 12.86 -0.35
CA VAL A 64 -11.80 11.45 -0.04
C VAL A 64 -10.61 10.54 -0.34
N VAL A 65 -9.90 10.75 -1.44
CA VAL A 65 -8.73 9.95 -1.81
C VAL A 65 -7.47 10.41 -1.07
N ALA A 66 -7.32 11.70 -0.79
CA ALA A 66 -6.15 12.22 -0.07
C ALA A 66 -5.99 11.60 1.32
N VAL A 67 -7.07 11.40 2.06
CA VAL A 67 -7.02 10.86 3.43
C VAL A 67 -6.37 9.46 3.50
N PRO A 68 -6.84 8.43 2.78
CA PRO A 68 -6.20 7.12 2.81
C PRO A 68 -4.77 7.12 2.26
N VAL A 69 -4.46 7.95 1.25
CA VAL A 69 -3.09 8.09 0.73
C VAL A 69 -2.17 8.70 1.78
N MET A 70 -2.60 9.76 2.48
CA MET A 70 -1.84 10.38 3.57
C MET A 70 -1.62 9.39 4.73
N LEU A 71 -2.65 8.64 5.13
CA LEU A 71 -2.53 7.64 6.18
C LEU A 71 -1.58 6.51 5.77
N ALA A 72 -1.70 5.98 4.55
CA ALA A 72 -0.81 4.96 4.04
C ALA A 72 0.66 5.45 3.98
N SER A 73 0.89 6.69 3.57
CA SER A 73 2.21 7.33 3.55
C SER A 73 2.80 7.45 4.95
N PHE A 74 2.00 7.95 5.90
CA PHE A 74 2.42 8.10 7.30
C PHE A 74 2.79 6.75 7.91
N TYR A 75 1.95 5.73 7.74
CA TYR A 75 2.25 4.39 8.26
C TYR A 75 3.41 3.72 7.54
N ALA A 76 3.59 3.93 6.23
CA ALA A 76 4.76 3.44 5.53
C ALA A 76 6.06 4.04 6.10
N TYR A 77 6.08 5.36 6.35
CA TYR A 77 7.20 6.03 7.03
C TYR A 77 7.42 5.45 8.44
N LEU A 78 6.36 5.29 9.22
CA LEU A 78 6.43 4.74 10.56
C LEU A 78 7.03 3.32 10.56
N PHE A 79 6.62 2.45 9.64
CA PHE A 79 7.16 1.08 9.57
C PHE A 79 8.61 1.05 9.10
N ILE A 80 9.04 1.89 8.16
CA ILE A 80 10.47 2.02 7.83
C ILE A 80 11.27 2.47 9.06
N TYR A 81 10.78 3.47 9.78
CA TYR A 81 11.42 3.90 11.02
C TYR A 81 11.49 2.76 12.04
N ARG A 82 10.39 2.01 12.23
CA ARG A 82 10.34 0.87 13.12
C ARG A 82 11.26 -0.28 12.70
N ILE A 83 11.39 -0.56 11.39
CA ILE A 83 12.37 -1.52 10.89
C ILE A 83 13.78 -1.09 11.32
N ASN A 84 14.15 0.15 11.09
CA ASN A 84 15.45 0.69 11.46
C ASN A 84 15.69 0.65 12.98
N ARG A 85 14.70 1.03 13.77
CA ARG A 85 14.79 1.06 15.25
C ARG A 85 14.72 -0.31 15.91
N ASP A 86 13.67 -1.07 15.57
CA ASP A 86 13.28 -2.25 16.34
C ASP A 86 13.91 -3.53 15.77
N VAL A 87 14.13 -3.61 14.45
CA VAL A 87 14.71 -4.79 13.79
C VAL A 87 16.22 -4.63 13.65
N ILE A 88 16.69 -3.56 13.01
CA ILE A 88 18.11 -3.29 12.74
C ILE A 88 18.83 -2.77 13.99
N ARG A 89 18.09 -2.13 14.92
CA ARG A 89 18.59 -1.54 16.19
C ARG A 89 19.47 -0.31 16.01
N LEU A 90 19.24 0.49 14.99
CA LEU A 90 19.91 1.77 14.85
C LEU A 90 19.54 2.72 16.01
N GLN A 91 20.41 3.68 16.30
CA GLN A 91 20.10 4.78 17.21
C GLN A 91 18.94 5.60 16.65
N GLN A 92 18.22 6.30 17.53
CA GLN A 92 17.03 7.05 17.12
C GLN A 92 17.31 8.06 16.01
N TYR A 93 18.41 8.79 16.12
CA TYR A 93 18.81 9.77 15.12
C TYR A 93 19.05 9.12 13.74
N ASP A 94 19.84 8.06 13.70
CA ASP A 94 20.18 7.34 12.46
C ASP A 94 18.94 6.71 11.82
N ALA A 95 18.07 6.11 12.64
CA ALA A 95 16.81 5.54 12.18
C ALA A 95 15.91 6.61 11.54
N THR A 96 15.81 7.79 12.17
CA THR A 96 15.04 8.91 11.63
C THR A 96 15.65 9.42 10.32
N LEU A 97 16.96 9.64 10.31
CA LEU A 97 17.66 10.15 9.14
C LEU A 97 17.54 9.21 7.93
N LEU A 98 17.75 7.90 8.17
CA LEU A 98 17.65 6.89 7.11
C LEU A 98 16.21 6.76 6.56
N SER A 99 15.23 6.86 7.45
CA SER A 99 13.81 6.84 7.04
C SER A 99 13.43 8.08 6.25
N ALA A 100 13.87 9.26 6.67
CA ALA A 100 13.69 10.51 5.93
C ALA A 100 14.41 10.47 4.58
N PHE A 101 15.62 9.93 4.53
CA PHE A 101 16.37 9.74 3.30
C PHE A 101 15.63 8.84 2.30
N TYR A 102 15.06 7.72 2.76
CA TYR A 102 14.23 6.85 1.91
C TYR A 102 13.05 7.64 1.30
N PHE A 103 12.36 8.44 2.11
CA PHE A 103 11.23 9.24 1.63
C PHE A 103 11.63 10.43 0.76
N SER A 104 12.91 10.81 0.73
CA SER A 104 13.43 11.87 -0.15
C SER A 104 13.69 11.42 -1.59
N PHE A 105 13.63 10.10 -1.88
CA PHE A 105 13.72 9.64 -3.25
C PHE A 105 12.54 10.16 -4.08
N ALA A 106 12.82 10.75 -5.24
CA ALA A 106 11.81 11.36 -6.10
C ALA A 106 10.65 10.42 -6.43
N TYR A 107 10.91 9.15 -6.69
CA TYR A 107 9.86 8.16 -6.96
C TYR A 107 8.92 7.96 -5.77
N ILE A 108 9.46 7.90 -4.55
CA ILE A 108 8.66 7.77 -3.32
C ILE A 108 7.83 9.03 -3.09
N MET A 109 8.44 10.21 -3.22
CA MET A 109 7.75 11.50 -3.08
C MET A 109 6.59 11.63 -4.08
N LEU A 110 6.83 11.27 -5.34
CA LEU A 110 5.78 11.29 -6.37
C LEU A 110 4.67 10.28 -6.05
N SER A 111 5.02 9.06 -5.65
CA SER A 111 4.02 8.03 -5.29
C SER A 111 3.12 8.45 -4.12
N VAL A 112 3.65 9.23 -3.18
CA VAL A 112 2.89 9.74 -2.02
C VAL A 112 1.95 10.89 -2.40
N LEU A 113 2.30 11.66 -3.42
CA LEU A 113 1.50 12.80 -3.87
C LEU A 113 0.40 12.42 -4.89
N VAL A 114 0.57 11.29 -5.57
CA VAL A 114 -0.38 10.85 -6.60
C VAL A 114 -1.44 9.93 -5.98
N PRO A 115 -2.72 10.15 -6.29
CA PRO A 115 -3.83 9.34 -5.78
C PRO A 115 -3.89 7.98 -6.48
N ASP A 116 -3.01 7.08 -6.07
CA ASP A 116 -2.87 5.75 -6.63
C ASP A 116 -2.73 4.69 -5.54
N HIS A 117 -2.93 3.43 -5.92
CA HIS A 117 -2.75 2.25 -5.08
C HIS A 117 -1.29 1.99 -4.68
N PHE A 118 -0.30 2.63 -5.33
CA PHE A 118 1.13 2.43 -5.03
C PHE A 118 1.49 2.77 -3.59
N THR A 119 0.94 3.85 -3.04
CA THR A 119 1.18 4.23 -1.65
C THR A 119 0.61 3.21 -0.67
N ILE A 120 -0.58 2.67 -0.96
CA ILE A 120 -1.20 1.60 -0.17
C ILE A 120 -0.35 0.33 -0.28
N SER A 121 0.12 -0.02 -1.47
CA SER A 121 1.03 -1.16 -1.69
C SER A 121 2.34 -1.00 -0.92
N MET A 122 2.93 0.20 -0.92
CA MET A 122 4.15 0.50 -0.16
C MET A 122 3.92 0.30 1.35
N PHE A 123 2.83 0.85 1.89
CA PHE A 123 2.46 0.66 3.29
C PHE A 123 2.35 -0.83 3.65
N LEU A 124 1.61 -1.62 2.87
CA LEU A 124 1.41 -3.05 3.12
C LEU A 124 2.73 -3.85 3.05
N LEU A 125 3.62 -3.50 2.12
CA LEU A 125 4.94 -4.12 2.04
C LEU A 125 5.83 -3.75 3.23
N MET A 126 5.86 -2.48 3.65
CA MET A 126 6.64 -2.06 4.81
C MET A 126 6.11 -2.69 6.10
N PHE A 127 4.79 -2.80 6.24
CA PHE A 127 4.17 -3.53 7.34
C PHE A 127 4.58 -5.01 7.35
N THR A 128 4.51 -5.69 6.20
CA THR A 128 4.93 -7.10 6.06
C THR A 128 6.40 -7.28 6.44
N LEU A 129 7.28 -6.42 5.95
CA LEU A 129 8.71 -6.47 6.26
C LEU A 129 8.99 -6.20 7.75
N TYR A 130 8.25 -5.28 8.36
CA TYR A 130 8.38 -5.02 9.80
C TYR A 130 7.99 -6.24 10.63
N LEU A 131 6.82 -6.84 10.34
CA LEU A 131 6.38 -8.07 11.04
C LEU A 131 7.38 -9.21 10.84
N SER A 132 7.81 -9.44 9.59
CA SER A 132 8.82 -10.45 9.27
C SER A 132 10.11 -10.23 10.05
N GLY A 133 10.60 -9.00 10.09
CA GLY A 133 11.80 -8.65 10.85
C GLY A 133 11.66 -8.87 12.35
N LEU A 134 10.50 -8.57 12.93
CA LEU A 134 10.23 -8.85 14.35
C LEU A 134 10.18 -10.36 14.63
N LEU A 135 9.51 -11.14 13.79
CA LEU A 135 9.41 -12.58 13.97
C LEU A 135 10.79 -13.25 13.89
N ILE A 136 11.60 -12.89 12.90
CA ILE A 136 12.99 -13.36 12.80
C ILE A 136 13.79 -12.99 14.06
N ARG A 137 13.67 -11.74 14.52
CA ARG A 137 14.38 -11.26 15.70
C ARG A 137 14.02 -12.00 16.98
N PHE A 138 12.76 -12.38 17.13
CA PHE A 138 12.28 -13.09 18.32
C PHE A 138 12.22 -14.61 18.15
N ASN A 139 12.81 -15.16 17.07
CA ASN A 139 12.78 -16.58 16.71
C ASN A 139 11.36 -17.16 16.71
N ARG A 140 10.41 -16.38 16.17
CA ARG A 140 9.02 -16.80 15.98
C ARG A 140 8.72 -17.00 14.51
N GLU A 141 7.70 -17.79 14.23
CA GLU A 141 7.23 -18.11 12.89
C GLU A 141 5.88 -17.44 12.64
N PHE A 142 5.56 -17.14 11.38
CA PHE A 142 4.21 -16.86 10.97
C PHE A 142 3.34 -18.10 11.12
N THR A 143 2.13 -17.93 11.56
CA THR A 143 1.10 -18.92 11.38
C THR A 143 0.60 -18.93 9.93
N TRP A 144 0.00 -20.03 9.48
CA TRP A 144 -0.49 -20.14 8.10
C TRP A 144 -1.53 -19.05 7.77
N TYR A 145 -2.42 -18.73 8.71
CA TYR A 145 -3.46 -17.72 8.51
C TYR A 145 -2.90 -16.29 8.49
N GLU A 146 -1.85 -15.98 9.25
CA GLU A 146 -1.16 -14.69 9.18
C GLU A 146 -0.51 -14.50 7.82
N SER A 147 0.19 -15.51 7.32
CA SER A 147 0.80 -15.48 5.99
C SER A 147 -0.26 -15.39 4.89
N ALA A 148 -1.35 -16.17 4.99
CA ALA A 148 -2.43 -16.15 4.02
C ALA A 148 -3.14 -14.80 4.00
N LEU A 149 -3.38 -14.19 5.16
CA LEU A 149 -4.02 -12.87 5.25
C LEU A 149 -3.13 -11.77 4.67
N LEU A 150 -1.85 -11.75 5.04
CA LEU A 150 -0.88 -10.79 4.49
C LEU A 150 -0.76 -10.93 2.97
N PHE A 151 -0.68 -12.18 2.49
CA PHE A 151 -0.65 -12.47 1.05
C PHE A 151 -1.92 -11.96 0.37
N LEU A 152 -3.10 -12.32 0.88
CA LEU A 152 -4.38 -11.95 0.30
C LEU A 152 -4.54 -10.43 0.19
N ILE A 153 -4.27 -9.70 1.28
CA ILE A 153 -4.43 -8.24 1.29
C ILE A 153 -3.40 -7.59 0.36
N THR A 154 -2.13 -7.98 0.45
CA THR A 154 -1.06 -7.33 -0.31
C THR A 154 -1.10 -7.67 -1.80
N ALA A 155 -1.31 -8.94 -2.15
CA ALA A 155 -1.50 -9.40 -3.52
C ALA A 155 -2.84 -8.90 -4.09
N GLY A 156 -3.85 -8.75 -3.24
CA GLY A 156 -5.16 -8.23 -3.62
C GLY A 156 -5.11 -6.79 -4.10
N VAL A 157 -4.26 -5.96 -3.50
CA VAL A 157 -4.02 -4.58 -3.99
C VAL A 157 -3.14 -4.59 -5.23
N THR A 158 -2.07 -5.38 -5.24
CA THR A 158 -1.15 -5.51 -6.37
C THR A 158 -0.59 -6.93 -6.41
N LEU A 159 -1.01 -7.71 -7.39
CA LEU A 159 -0.73 -9.15 -7.47
C LEU A 159 0.78 -9.47 -7.38
N SER A 160 1.62 -8.69 -8.06
CA SER A 160 3.07 -8.89 -8.03
C SER A 160 3.70 -8.75 -6.64
N ASN A 161 3.05 -8.06 -5.72
CA ASN A 161 3.51 -7.93 -4.34
C ASN A 161 3.29 -9.22 -3.53
N GLY A 162 2.38 -10.08 -3.94
CA GLY A 162 2.19 -11.40 -3.34
C GLY A 162 3.47 -12.24 -3.34
N ILE A 163 4.29 -12.15 -4.39
CA ILE A 163 5.58 -12.83 -4.46
C ILE A 163 6.50 -12.40 -3.32
N LYS A 164 6.52 -11.10 -3.00
CA LYS A 164 7.35 -10.55 -1.90
C LYS A 164 6.87 -11.04 -0.54
N VAL A 165 5.56 -11.11 -0.34
CA VAL A 165 4.96 -11.66 0.90
C VAL A 165 5.23 -13.16 1.02
N PHE A 166 5.12 -13.90 -0.07
CA PHE A 166 5.49 -15.32 -0.11
C PHE A 166 6.95 -15.54 0.33
N PHE A 167 7.89 -14.79 -0.23
CA PHE A 167 9.29 -14.87 0.19
C PHE A 167 9.47 -14.44 1.65
N SER A 168 8.74 -13.45 2.14
CA SER A 168 8.79 -13.07 3.55
C SER A 168 8.40 -14.24 4.45
N GLY A 169 7.31 -14.94 4.13
CA GLY A 169 6.90 -16.15 4.85
C GLY A 169 7.96 -17.26 4.79
N LEU A 170 8.52 -17.49 3.61
CA LEU A 170 9.57 -18.50 3.41
C LEU A 170 10.82 -18.18 4.24
N PHE A 171 11.28 -16.93 4.28
CA PHE A 171 12.45 -16.53 5.05
C PHE A 171 12.20 -16.57 6.57
N VAL A 172 11.02 -16.20 7.02
CA VAL A 172 10.66 -16.23 8.45
C VAL A 172 10.53 -17.68 8.95
N ASN A 173 9.82 -18.52 8.22
CA ASN A 173 9.50 -19.88 8.66
C ASN A 173 10.56 -20.93 8.24
N GLY A 174 11.41 -20.60 7.27
CA GLY A 174 12.43 -21.51 6.79
C GLY A 174 11.88 -22.88 6.39
N LYS A 175 12.41 -23.96 7.01
CA LYS A 175 11.96 -25.34 6.73
C LYS A 175 10.53 -25.60 7.20
N SER A 176 10.03 -24.89 8.20
CA SER A 176 8.66 -25.06 8.73
C SER A 176 7.61 -24.62 7.70
N PHE A 177 7.96 -23.75 6.78
CA PHE A 177 7.08 -23.30 5.69
C PHE A 177 6.54 -24.45 4.83
N PHE A 178 7.29 -25.56 4.72
CA PHE A 178 6.90 -26.73 3.92
C PHE A 178 6.24 -27.84 4.74
N ARG A 179 5.95 -27.62 6.02
CA ARG A 179 5.26 -28.61 6.85
C ARG A 179 3.76 -28.62 6.58
N PRO A 180 3.09 -29.79 6.57
CA PRO A 180 1.64 -29.88 6.36
C PRO A 180 0.78 -29.15 7.41
N THR A 181 1.37 -28.82 8.55
CA THR A 181 0.72 -28.13 9.67
C THR A 181 0.84 -26.59 9.60
N TYR A 182 1.56 -26.12 8.61
CA TYR A 182 1.74 -24.69 8.35
C TYR A 182 0.74 -24.16 7.34
#